data_c8a40c1240aa762746646db1c217ad27
#
_entry.id   c8a40c1240aa762746646db1c217ad27
#
_cell.length_a   1.000
_cell.length_b   1.000
_cell.length_c   1.000
_cell.angle_alpha   90.00
_cell.angle_beta   90.00
_cell.angle_gamma   90.00
#
_symmetry.space_group_name_H-M   'P 1'
#
loop_
_entity.id
_entity.type
_entity.pdbx_description
1 polymer ?
#
loop_
_entity_poly.entity_id
_entity_poly.type
_entity_poly.pdbx_seq_one_letter_code
_entity_poly.pdbx_strand_id
1 'polypeptide(L)'
;MNIMTDIILPAGHSAMNLVLFILIPVMVVMITLMRLLELTGFLDWVIDKLAPLLHPFGLTGLGIFAALQINLVSFAAPVATLAVMEKRGTSERHLAATLAMVCAMAQANASLPLTAMGLRLGPVLVISVIGGLVAAATTYYLFGRKLSAKESISDDRPHHGAAQGTKGVLDTIIRAGTEAFNLSISAIPFLILSLVVVNFLRQVGAIDALTVLLAPVLQLLGIDPALVLLTITKHLAGGTATLGVIDEMMRQQHL
;
A
#
# COMPACT_ATOMS: atom_id res chain seq x y z
N MET A 1 -34.43 5.76 7.20
CA MET A 1 -32.95 5.62 7.13
C MET A 1 -32.40 5.89 8.53
N ASN A 2 -31.90 4.87 9.19
CA ASN A 2 -31.30 5.03 10.50
C ASN A 2 -29.76 5.00 10.32
N ILE A 3 -29.15 6.18 10.26
CA ILE A 3 -27.72 6.35 10.01
C ILE A 3 -26.87 5.50 10.97
N MET A 4 -27.32 5.35 12.20
CA MET A 4 -26.60 4.58 13.21
C MET A 4 -26.55 3.09 12.87
N THR A 5 -27.71 2.49 12.59
CA THR A 5 -27.82 1.04 12.33
C THR A 5 -27.41 0.63 10.92
N ASP A 6 -27.65 1.50 9.94
CA ASP A 6 -27.50 1.13 8.53
C ASP A 6 -26.13 1.52 7.96
N ILE A 7 -25.43 2.49 8.61
CA ILE A 7 -24.14 2.99 8.12
C ILE A 7 -23.03 2.82 9.15
N ILE A 8 -23.20 3.37 10.37
CA ILE A 8 -22.10 3.47 11.35
C ILE A 8 -21.77 2.11 11.96
N LEU A 9 -22.76 1.39 12.47
CA LEU A 9 -22.52 0.09 13.10
C LEU A 9 -21.91 -0.95 12.14
N PRO A 10 -22.41 -1.13 10.90
CA PRO A 10 -21.79 -2.04 9.94
C PRO A 10 -20.34 -1.64 9.61
N ALA A 11 -20.07 -0.34 9.42
CA ALA A 11 -18.72 0.17 9.21
C ALA A 11 -17.79 -0.16 10.37
N GLY A 12 -18.26 0.05 11.61
CA GLY A 12 -17.50 -0.28 12.82
C GLY A 12 -17.20 -1.76 12.94
N HIS A 13 -18.19 -2.63 12.74
CA HIS A 13 -17.99 -4.08 12.77
C HIS A 13 -17.02 -4.55 11.68
N SER A 14 -17.17 -4.08 10.45
CA SER A 14 -16.28 -4.43 9.35
C SER A 14 -14.84 -3.96 9.62
N ALA A 15 -14.65 -2.73 10.10
CA ALA A 15 -13.33 -2.22 10.44
C ALA A 15 -12.66 -3.04 11.55
N MET A 16 -13.38 -3.37 12.62
CA MET A 16 -12.84 -4.17 13.74
C MET A 16 -12.47 -5.58 13.27
N ASN A 17 -13.34 -6.24 12.51
CA ASN A 17 -13.04 -7.57 11.97
C ASN A 17 -11.80 -7.55 11.07
N LEU A 18 -11.70 -6.59 10.16
CA LEU A 18 -10.54 -6.43 9.29
C LEU A 18 -9.25 -6.23 10.08
N VAL A 19 -9.27 -5.38 11.10
CA VAL A 19 -8.06 -5.08 11.88
C VAL A 19 -7.66 -6.27 12.74
N LEU A 20 -8.59 -6.85 13.50
CA LEU A 20 -8.27 -7.88 14.49
C LEU A 20 -7.92 -9.23 13.85
N PHE A 21 -8.66 -9.64 12.82
CA PHE A 21 -8.54 -10.99 12.27
C PHE A 21 -7.74 -11.08 10.98
N ILE A 22 -7.51 -9.94 10.29
CA ILE A 22 -6.78 -9.94 9.04
C ILE A 22 -5.52 -9.07 9.15
N LEU A 23 -5.65 -7.80 9.52
CA LEU A 23 -4.56 -6.84 9.46
C LEU A 23 -3.47 -7.16 10.50
N ILE A 24 -3.84 -7.37 11.76
CA ILE A 24 -2.87 -7.67 12.82
C ILE A 24 -2.05 -8.93 12.50
N PRO A 25 -2.66 -10.11 12.23
CA PRO A 25 -1.88 -11.30 11.92
C PRO A 25 -0.94 -11.15 10.73
N VAL A 26 -1.43 -10.55 9.64
CA VAL A 26 -0.63 -10.34 8.43
C VAL A 26 0.51 -9.36 8.70
N MET A 27 0.23 -8.22 9.36
CA MET A 27 1.24 -7.20 9.66
C MET A 27 2.32 -7.72 10.61
N VAL A 28 1.95 -8.50 11.64
CA VAL A 28 2.93 -9.12 12.55
C VAL A 28 3.90 -10.01 11.79
N VAL A 29 3.41 -10.88 10.93
CA VAL A 29 4.25 -11.78 10.12
C VAL A 29 5.12 -10.98 9.16
N MET A 30 4.53 -10.03 8.42
CA MET A 30 5.25 -9.33 7.35
C MET A 30 6.28 -8.33 7.88
N ILE A 31 5.97 -7.57 8.93
CA ILE A 31 6.95 -6.65 9.54
C ILE A 31 8.08 -7.47 10.20
N THR A 32 7.74 -8.58 10.85
CA THR A 32 8.77 -9.46 11.43
C THR A 32 9.70 -10.02 10.34
N LEU A 33 9.12 -10.53 9.25
CA LEU A 33 9.90 -11.04 8.11
C LEU A 33 10.81 -9.95 7.53
N MET A 34 10.27 -8.77 7.30
CA MET A 34 11.05 -7.65 6.77
C MET A 34 12.20 -7.26 7.69
N ARG A 35 11.95 -7.15 9.02
CA ARG A 35 13.00 -6.83 10.00
C ARG A 35 14.07 -7.92 10.10
N LEU A 36 13.71 -9.18 9.96
CA LEU A 36 14.67 -10.27 9.88
C LEU A 36 15.50 -10.22 8.60
N LEU A 37 14.91 -9.89 7.46
CA LEU A 37 15.63 -9.69 6.20
C LEU A 37 16.58 -8.48 6.28
N GLU A 38 16.19 -7.40 6.96
CA GLU A 38 17.08 -6.26 7.25
C GLU A 38 18.29 -6.69 8.09
N LEU A 39 18.09 -7.48 9.16
CA LEU A 39 19.17 -7.95 10.03
C LEU A 39 20.18 -8.83 9.30
N THR A 40 19.74 -9.62 8.32
CA THR A 40 20.63 -10.50 7.56
C THR A 40 21.41 -9.77 6.46
N GLY A 41 21.12 -8.48 6.22
CA GLY A 41 21.67 -7.73 5.08
C GLY A 41 21.13 -8.17 3.72
N PHE A 42 20.12 -9.04 3.71
CA PHE A 42 19.53 -9.53 2.46
C PHE A 42 18.88 -8.39 1.66
N LEU A 43 18.22 -7.45 2.34
CA LEU A 43 17.61 -6.31 1.66
C LEU A 43 18.65 -5.40 1.02
N ASP A 44 19.80 -5.18 1.66
CA ASP A 44 20.91 -4.41 1.09
C ASP A 44 21.44 -5.09 -0.17
N TRP A 45 21.65 -6.40 -0.12
CA TRP A 45 22.07 -7.17 -1.28
C TRP A 45 21.06 -7.07 -2.43
N VAL A 46 19.75 -7.14 -2.15
CA VAL A 46 18.70 -6.97 -3.16
C VAL A 46 18.73 -5.57 -3.76
N ILE A 47 18.86 -4.53 -2.92
CA ILE A 47 18.92 -3.14 -3.36
C ILE A 47 20.15 -2.92 -4.25
N ASP A 48 21.33 -3.39 -3.85
CA ASP A 48 22.56 -3.25 -4.63
C ASP A 48 22.46 -3.92 -6.00
N LYS A 49 21.74 -5.05 -6.09
CA LYS A 49 21.51 -5.75 -7.38
C LYS A 49 20.46 -5.06 -8.25
N LEU A 50 19.43 -4.50 -7.64
CA LEU A 50 18.34 -3.82 -8.36
C LEU A 50 18.67 -2.37 -8.72
N ALA A 51 19.53 -1.71 -7.96
CA ALA A 51 19.88 -0.30 -8.18
C ALA A 51 20.30 0.01 -9.63
N PRO A 52 21.25 -0.70 -10.25
CA PRO A 52 21.67 -0.39 -11.61
C PRO A 52 20.53 -0.59 -12.64
N LEU A 53 19.60 -1.51 -12.37
CA LEU A 53 18.46 -1.78 -13.25
C LEU A 53 17.35 -0.74 -13.10
N LEU A 54 17.15 -0.22 -11.88
CA LEU A 54 16.03 0.67 -11.55
C LEU A 54 16.40 2.16 -11.58
N HIS A 55 17.68 2.49 -11.56
CA HIS A 55 18.18 3.86 -11.70
C HIS A 55 17.65 4.58 -12.96
N PRO A 56 17.57 3.93 -14.15
CA PRO A 56 17.00 4.56 -15.34
C PRO A 56 15.53 4.96 -15.19
N PHE A 57 14.79 4.40 -14.25
CA PHE A 57 13.39 4.76 -13.95
C PHE A 57 13.28 5.95 -12.98
N GLY A 58 14.41 6.55 -12.58
CA GLY A 58 14.44 7.66 -11.62
C GLY A 58 14.32 7.22 -10.18
N LEU A 59 14.72 5.98 -9.85
CA LEU A 59 14.71 5.44 -8.50
C LEU A 59 16.12 5.38 -7.92
N THR A 60 16.25 5.84 -6.67
CA THR A 60 17.46 5.74 -5.86
C THR A 60 17.43 4.46 -5.01
N GLY A 61 18.51 4.14 -4.31
CA GLY A 61 18.55 3.00 -3.38
C GLY A 61 17.43 3.06 -2.32
N LEU A 62 17.18 4.24 -1.75
CA LEU A 62 16.05 4.46 -0.83
C LEU A 62 14.70 4.33 -1.54
N GLY A 63 14.59 4.73 -2.81
CA GLY A 63 13.39 4.52 -3.62
C GLY A 63 13.10 3.04 -3.83
N ILE A 64 14.13 2.22 -4.08
CA ILE A 64 14.00 0.77 -4.19
C ILE A 64 13.60 0.15 -2.86
N PHE A 65 14.18 0.63 -1.76
CA PHE A 65 13.78 0.21 -0.42
C PHE A 65 12.30 0.51 -0.15
N ALA A 66 11.80 1.69 -0.54
CA ALA A 66 10.39 2.02 -0.46
C ALA A 66 9.50 1.08 -1.29
N ALA A 67 9.96 0.64 -2.48
CA ALA A 67 9.26 -0.37 -3.28
C ALA A 67 9.18 -1.73 -2.58
N LEU A 68 10.23 -2.15 -1.91
CA LEU A 68 10.22 -3.39 -1.12
C LEU A 68 9.27 -3.26 0.08
N GLN A 69 9.26 -2.12 0.75
CA GLN A 69 8.37 -1.86 1.89
C GLN A 69 6.88 -1.92 1.52
N ILE A 70 6.48 -1.34 0.39
CA ILE A 70 5.06 -1.38 -0.03
C ILE A 70 4.63 -2.81 -0.36
N ASN A 71 5.52 -3.62 -0.95
CA ASN A 71 5.22 -5.00 -1.30
C ASN A 71 5.33 -5.99 -0.13
N LEU A 72 6.06 -5.65 0.94
CA LEU A 72 6.27 -6.54 2.08
C LEU A 72 5.50 -6.12 3.33
N VAL A 73 5.20 -4.82 3.48
CA VAL A 73 4.59 -4.30 4.71
C VAL A 73 3.27 -3.59 4.41
N SER A 74 3.33 -2.30 4.11
CA SER A 74 2.14 -1.46 3.92
C SER A 74 2.54 -0.10 3.36
N PHE A 75 1.54 0.75 3.10
CA PHE A 75 1.76 2.13 2.64
C PHE A 75 2.48 3.02 3.69
N ALA A 76 2.32 2.75 4.97
CA ALA A 76 2.91 3.58 6.04
C ALA A 76 4.45 3.53 6.04
N ALA A 77 5.05 2.36 5.78
CA ALA A 77 6.49 2.18 5.81
C ALA A 77 7.23 3.02 4.73
N PRO A 78 6.81 2.99 3.44
CA PRO A 78 7.41 3.86 2.42
C PRO A 78 7.27 5.36 2.70
N VAL A 79 6.19 5.80 3.35
CA VAL A 79 6.03 7.22 3.72
C VAL A 79 7.13 7.67 4.68
N ALA A 80 7.48 6.82 5.65
CA ALA A 80 8.62 7.10 6.54
C ALA A 80 9.94 7.17 5.75
N THR A 81 10.14 6.27 4.77
CA THR A 81 11.33 6.30 3.90
C THR A 81 11.38 7.56 3.05
N LEU A 82 10.26 8.01 2.49
CA LEU A 82 10.18 9.29 1.76
C LEU A 82 10.59 10.49 2.63
N ALA A 83 10.15 10.52 3.89
CA ALA A 83 10.57 11.56 4.83
C ALA A 83 12.08 11.51 5.13
N VAL A 84 12.68 10.31 5.15
CA VAL A 84 14.14 10.15 5.27
C VAL A 84 14.84 10.64 4.01
N MET A 85 14.34 10.32 2.82
CA MET A 85 14.87 10.79 1.53
C MET A 85 14.89 12.32 1.49
N GLU A 86 13.79 12.97 1.88
CA GLU A 86 13.69 14.44 1.96
C GLU A 86 14.74 15.03 2.91
N LYS A 87 14.83 14.51 4.15
CA LYS A 87 15.82 14.95 5.14
C LYS A 87 17.27 14.77 4.70
N ARG A 88 17.54 13.75 3.88
CA ARG A 88 18.89 13.50 3.32
C ARG A 88 19.20 14.35 2.10
N GLY A 89 18.24 15.15 1.61
CA GLY A 89 18.45 16.02 0.46
C GLY A 89 18.44 15.26 -0.87
N THR A 90 17.71 14.14 -0.94
CA THR A 90 17.38 13.49 -2.22
C THR A 90 16.67 14.51 -3.11
N SER A 91 16.98 14.52 -4.41
CA SER A 91 16.38 15.50 -5.31
C SER A 91 14.86 15.38 -5.35
N GLU A 92 14.17 16.51 -5.45
CA GLU A 92 12.71 16.56 -5.52
C GLU A 92 12.16 15.67 -6.63
N ARG A 93 12.92 15.53 -7.71
CA ARG A 93 12.55 14.72 -8.87
C ARG A 93 12.54 13.23 -8.55
N HIS A 94 13.56 12.71 -7.84
CA HIS A 94 13.61 11.33 -7.37
C HIS A 94 12.57 11.06 -6.28
N LEU A 95 12.35 12.03 -5.39
CA LEU A 95 11.32 11.93 -4.36
C LEU A 95 9.92 11.82 -4.97
N ALA A 96 9.61 12.66 -5.97
CA ALA A 96 8.34 12.61 -6.69
C ALA A 96 8.16 11.29 -7.46
N ALA A 97 9.22 10.80 -8.11
CA ALA A 97 9.18 9.50 -8.80
C ALA A 97 8.92 8.34 -7.84
N THR A 98 9.61 8.33 -6.69
CA THR A 98 9.40 7.32 -5.63
C THR A 98 7.99 7.39 -5.07
N LEU A 99 7.47 8.58 -4.79
CA LEU A 99 6.09 8.76 -4.31
C LEU A 99 5.07 8.24 -5.33
N ALA A 100 5.23 8.57 -6.60
CA ALA A 100 4.35 8.09 -7.68
C ALA A 100 4.37 6.56 -7.79
N MET A 101 5.56 5.95 -7.69
CA MET A 101 5.71 4.50 -7.66
C MET A 101 4.95 3.88 -6.48
N VAL A 102 5.16 4.38 -5.27
CA VAL A 102 4.50 3.87 -4.06
C VAL A 102 2.98 3.99 -4.15
N CYS A 103 2.46 5.09 -4.73
CA CYS A 103 1.02 5.27 -4.93
C CYS A 103 0.44 4.30 -5.98
N ALA A 104 1.22 3.94 -7.00
CA ALA A 104 0.77 3.04 -8.07
C ALA A 104 0.86 1.55 -7.70
N MET A 105 1.76 1.18 -6.78
CA MET A 105 1.99 -0.22 -6.42
C MET A 105 0.90 -0.80 -5.52
N ALA A 106 0.71 -2.12 -5.62
CA ALA A 106 -0.17 -2.85 -4.72
C ALA A 106 0.46 -2.98 -3.33
N GLN A 107 -0.36 -2.83 -2.31
CA GLN A 107 0.07 -2.92 -0.92
C GLN A 107 0.00 -4.37 -0.42
N ALA A 108 1.01 -4.82 0.29
CA ALA A 108 1.07 -6.18 0.85
C ALA A 108 -0.10 -6.47 1.81
N ASN A 109 -0.43 -5.51 2.67
CA ASN A 109 -1.52 -5.64 3.64
C ASN A 109 -2.91 -5.79 3.00
N ALA A 110 -3.06 -5.52 1.71
CA ALA A 110 -4.27 -5.80 0.95
C ALA A 110 -4.10 -7.04 0.06
N SER A 111 -3.01 -7.15 -0.70
CA SER A 111 -2.82 -8.23 -1.66
C SER A 111 -2.58 -9.60 -1.02
N LEU A 112 -1.89 -9.67 0.13
CA LEU A 112 -1.65 -10.93 0.82
C LEU A 112 -2.93 -11.58 1.38
N PRO A 113 -3.80 -10.87 2.13
CA PRO A 113 -5.07 -11.44 2.55
C PRO A 113 -5.97 -11.86 1.38
N LEU A 114 -5.95 -11.13 0.27
CA LEU A 114 -6.72 -11.49 -0.93
C LEU A 114 -6.26 -12.81 -1.55
N THR A 115 -5.04 -13.28 -1.29
CA THR A 115 -4.62 -14.61 -1.75
C THR A 115 -5.41 -15.74 -1.09
N ALA A 116 -5.83 -15.55 0.17
CA ALA A 116 -6.72 -16.49 0.84
C ALA A 116 -8.14 -16.52 0.22
N MET A 117 -8.50 -15.45 -0.49
CA MET A 117 -9.77 -15.31 -1.22
C MET A 117 -9.64 -15.72 -2.70
N GLY A 118 -8.48 -16.25 -3.13
CA GLY A 118 -8.27 -16.75 -4.49
C GLY A 118 -7.45 -15.84 -5.41
N LEU A 119 -6.95 -14.69 -4.92
CA LEU A 119 -6.09 -13.81 -5.71
C LEU A 119 -4.76 -14.50 -6.05
N ARG A 120 -4.39 -14.51 -7.31
CA ARG A 120 -3.10 -15.04 -7.77
C ARG A 120 -2.01 -13.99 -7.53
N LEU A 121 -1.22 -14.18 -6.45
CA LEU A 121 -0.22 -13.20 -6.01
C LEU A 121 0.85 -12.89 -7.07
N GLY A 122 1.36 -13.91 -7.78
CA GLY A 122 2.42 -13.73 -8.76
C GLY A 122 2.11 -12.69 -9.84
N PRO A 123 1.02 -12.86 -10.61
CA PRO A 123 0.61 -11.85 -11.59
C PRO A 123 0.37 -10.47 -10.99
N VAL A 124 -0.22 -10.39 -9.78
CA VAL A 124 -0.48 -9.11 -9.10
C VAL A 124 0.82 -8.39 -8.76
N LEU A 125 1.82 -9.08 -8.24
CA LEU A 125 3.13 -8.49 -7.95
C LEU A 125 3.83 -8.01 -9.22
N VAL A 126 3.80 -8.80 -10.30
CA VAL A 126 4.41 -8.41 -11.58
C VAL A 126 3.74 -7.15 -12.13
N ILE A 127 2.42 -7.12 -12.18
CA ILE A 127 1.66 -5.95 -12.67
C ILE A 127 1.91 -4.73 -11.75
N SER A 128 1.95 -4.94 -10.45
CA SER A 128 2.24 -3.91 -9.45
C SER A 128 3.61 -3.28 -9.68
N VAL A 129 4.64 -4.10 -9.85
CA VAL A 129 6.02 -3.62 -10.10
C VAL A 129 6.09 -2.87 -11.43
N ILE A 130 5.54 -3.44 -12.51
CA ILE A 130 5.52 -2.77 -13.82
C ILE A 130 4.78 -1.43 -13.73
N GLY A 131 3.59 -1.41 -13.13
CA GLY A 131 2.80 -0.19 -12.94
C GLY A 131 3.55 0.86 -12.12
N GLY A 132 4.22 0.44 -11.03
CA GLY A 132 5.06 1.31 -10.21
C GLY A 132 6.24 1.89 -10.99
N LEU A 133 6.95 1.09 -11.77
CA LEU A 133 8.07 1.55 -12.60
C LEU A 133 7.63 2.51 -13.70
N VAL A 134 6.49 2.24 -14.34
CA VAL A 134 5.91 3.16 -15.33
C VAL A 134 5.54 4.50 -14.66
N ALA A 135 4.91 4.46 -13.48
CA ALA A 135 4.57 5.66 -12.73
C ALA A 135 5.82 6.46 -12.31
N ALA A 136 6.87 5.78 -11.84
CA ALA A 136 8.14 6.40 -11.52
C ALA A 136 8.77 7.08 -12.75
N ALA A 137 8.91 6.35 -13.85
CA ALA A 137 9.52 6.85 -15.08
C ALA A 137 8.73 8.02 -15.68
N THR A 138 7.40 7.91 -15.76
CA THR A 138 6.56 9.01 -16.28
C THR A 138 6.66 10.25 -15.38
N THR A 139 6.68 10.06 -14.07
CA THR A 139 6.88 11.18 -13.14
C THR A 139 8.27 11.76 -13.30
N TYR A 140 9.31 10.95 -13.33
CA TYR A 140 10.68 11.41 -13.47
C TYR A 140 10.94 12.16 -14.78
N TYR A 141 10.50 11.62 -15.93
CA TYR A 141 10.82 12.15 -17.24
C TYR A 141 9.83 13.18 -17.79
N LEU A 142 8.53 13.07 -17.41
CA LEU A 142 7.48 13.94 -17.96
C LEU A 142 7.05 14.99 -16.95
N PHE A 143 6.47 14.57 -15.83
CA PHE A 143 5.86 15.51 -14.86
C PHE A 143 6.88 16.23 -13.98
N GLY A 144 7.94 15.54 -13.58
CA GLY A 144 8.99 16.04 -12.70
C GLY A 144 10.09 16.86 -13.40
N ARG A 145 9.95 17.17 -14.69
CA ARG A 145 10.99 17.91 -15.46
C ARG A 145 11.32 19.29 -14.89
N LYS A 146 10.36 19.94 -14.22
CA LYS A 146 10.51 21.25 -13.60
C LYS A 146 11.06 21.18 -12.18
N LEU A 147 11.09 19.99 -11.58
CA LEU A 147 11.61 19.77 -10.24
C LEU A 147 13.14 19.71 -10.27
N SER A 148 13.75 20.08 -9.14
CA SER A 148 15.20 20.06 -8.99
C SER A 148 15.73 18.63 -9.12
N ALA A 149 16.75 18.45 -9.95
CA ALA A 149 17.50 17.19 -10.07
C ALA A 149 18.79 17.20 -9.23
N LYS A 150 19.06 18.28 -8.48
CA LYS A 150 20.26 18.40 -7.65
C LYS A 150 20.09 17.57 -6.39
N GLU A 151 21.01 16.64 -6.17
CA GLU A 151 21.15 15.88 -4.93
C GLU A 151 22.15 16.55 -4.01
N SER A 152 21.82 16.63 -2.73
CA SER A 152 22.73 17.24 -1.72
C SER A 152 23.73 16.24 -1.16
N ILE A 153 23.43 14.93 -1.21
CA ILE A 153 24.25 13.86 -0.64
C ILE A 153 24.20 12.63 -1.52
N SER A 154 25.36 12.06 -1.84
CA SER A 154 25.50 10.87 -2.71
C SER A 154 25.39 9.52 -1.98
N ASP A 155 25.00 9.50 -0.70
CA ASP A 155 24.88 8.25 0.05
C ASP A 155 23.44 7.71 -0.02
N ASP A 156 23.23 6.89 -1.03
CA ASP A 156 21.95 6.29 -1.43
C ASP A 156 21.62 5.00 -0.64
N ARG A 157 22.49 4.62 0.31
CA ARG A 157 22.32 3.38 1.06
C ARG A 157 21.33 3.56 2.21
N PRO A 158 20.35 2.68 2.35
CA PRO A 158 19.50 2.68 3.51
C PRO A 158 20.33 2.36 4.76
N HIS A 159 20.53 3.34 5.63
CA HIS A 159 21.03 3.06 6.97
C HIS A 159 19.86 2.56 7.79
N HIS A 160 19.85 1.27 8.10
CA HIS A 160 18.78 0.60 8.86
C HIS A 160 18.78 1.04 10.32
N GLY A 161 18.29 2.26 10.58
CA GLY A 161 18.22 2.80 11.95
C GLY A 161 17.34 1.98 12.88
N ALA A 162 16.40 1.21 12.34
CA ALA A 162 15.49 0.39 13.14
C ALA A 162 16.11 -0.97 13.54
N ALA A 163 17.07 -1.49 12.76
CA ALA A 163 17.81 -2.70 13.11
C ALA A 163 19.01 -2.40 14.04
N GLN A 164 19.50 -1.15 14.07
CA GLN A 164 20.57 -0.71 14.94
C GLN A 164 20.07 -0.55 16.38
N GLY A 165 20.21 -1.58 17.17
CA GLY A 165 19.83 -1.56 18.60
C GLY A 165 19.08 -2.79 19.07
N THR A 166 18.84 -3.74 18.20
CA THR A 166 18.24 -5.04 18.57
C THR A 166 19.32 -5.97 19.12
N LYS A 167 19.06 -6.54 20.29
CA LYS A 167 19.99 -7.46 20.97
C LYS A 167 19.84 -8.92 20.50
N GLY A 168 19.24 -9.15 19.33
CA GLY A 168 19.09 -10.49 18.73
C GLY A 168 17.74 -10.71 18.05
N VAL A 169 17.57 -11.90 17.48
CA VAL A 169 16.39 -12.29 16.70
C VAL A 169 15.09 -12.16 17.51
N LEU A 170 15.09 -12.58 18.76
CA LEU A 170 13.90 -12.53 19.63
C LEU A 170 13.46 -11.09 19.92
N ASP A 171 14.41 -10.19 20.22
CA ASP A 171 14.10 -8.77 20.44
C ASP A 171 13.54 -8.12 19.16
N THR A 172 14.05 -8.51 18.01
CA THR A 172 13.53 -8.06 16.72
C THR A 172 12.10 -8.52 16.49
N ILE A 173 11.78 -9.78 16.79
CA ILE A 173 10.41 -10.31 16.65
C ILE A 173 9.44 -9.57 17.57
N ILE A 174 9.82 -9.35 18.84
CA ILE A 174 8.97 -8.65 19.80
C ILE A 174 8.71 -7.20 19.37
N ARG A 175 9.76 -6.48 18.94
CA ARG A 175 9.62 -5.10 18.45
C ARG A 175 8.80 -5.01 17.18
N ALA A 176 9.03 -5.90 16.23
CA ALA A 176 8.26 -5.97 15.00
C ALA A 176 6.77 -6.26 15.27
N GLY A 177 6.49 -7.19 16.20
CA GLY A 177 5.13 -7.48 16.63
C GLY A 177 4.44 -6.29 17.29
N THR A 178 5.15 -5.57 18.17
CA THR A 178 4.64 -4.34 18.79
C THR A 178 4.39 -3.24 17.77
N GLU A 179 5.31 -3.04 16.82
CA GLU A 179 5.16 -2.09 15.71
C GLU A 179 3.93 -2.42 14.86
N ALA A 180 3.79 -3.70 14.48
CA ALA A 180 2.66 -4.20 13.71
C ALA A 180 1.32 -3.97 14.42
N PHE A 181 1.25 -4.26 15.71
CA PHE A 181 0.07 -4.06 16.51
C PHE A 181 -0.31 -2.57 16.59
N ASN A 182 0.65 -1.69 16.90
CA ASN A 182 0.42 -0.26 16.99
C ASN A 182 -0.05 0.34 15.65
N LEU A 183 0.58 -0.06 14.54
CA LEU A 183 0.16 0.38 13.20
C LEU A 183 -1.26 -0.07 12.86
N SER A 184 -1.59 -1.32 13.20
CA SER A 184 -2.92 -1.88 12.93
C SER A 184 -4.01 -1.19 13.75
N ILE A 185 -3.77 -0.95 15.04
CA ILE A 185 -4.73 -0.25 15.92
C ILE A 185 -4.90 1.21 15.48
N SER A 186 -3.82 1.88 15.09
CA SER A 186 -3.86 3.27 14.59
C SER A 186 -4.66 3.42 13.30
N ALA A 187 -4.83 2.35 12.54
CA ALA A 187 -5.64 2.35 11.32
C ALA A 187 -7.15 2.30 11.59
N ILE A 188 -7.60 1.87 12.78
CA ILE A 188 -9.03 1.68 13.11
C ILE A 188 -9.87 2.94 12.87
N PRO A 189 -9.53 4.13 13.44
CA PRO A 189 -10.35 5.32 13.25
C PRO A 189 -10.50 5.71 11.77
N PHE A 190 -9.40 5.61 11.03
CA PHE A 190 -9.40 5.91 9.60
C PHE A 190 -10.26 4.93 8.81
N LEU A 191 -10.17 3.63 9.09
CA LEU A 191 -10.97 2.59 8.45
C LEU A 191 -12.46 2.76 8.73
N ILE A 192 -12.84 3.01 10.00
CA ILE A 192 -14.23 3.24 10.37
C ILE A 192 -14.78 4.45 9.59
N LEU A 193 -14.08 5.57 9.62
CA LEU A 193 -14.52 6.78 8.94
C LEU A 193 -14.66 6.59 7.43
N SER A 194 -13.68 5.94 6.82
CA SER A 194 -13.68 5.67 5.39
C SER A 194 -14.82 4.71 4.98
N LEU A 195 -15.07 3.66 5.76
CA LEU A 195 -16.17 2.73 5.50
C LEU A 195 -17.54 3.40 5.73
N VAL A 196 -17.66 4.30 6.70
CA VAL A 196 -18.86 5.13 6.88
C VAL A 196 -19.15 5.95 5.63
N VAL A 197 -18.12 6.60 5.06
CA VAL A 197 -18.28 7.37 3.81
C VAL A 197 -18.68 6.46 2.65
N VAL A 198 -18.05 5.30 2.48
CA VAL A 198 -18.40 4.35 1.42
C VAL A 198 -19.84 3.84 1.57
N ASN A 199 -20.23 3.43 2.79
CA ASN A 199 -21.59 2.96 3.07
C ASN A 199 -22.63 4.06 2.83
N PHE A 200 -22.31 5.31 3.21
CA PHE A 200 -23.17 6.45 2.92
C PHE A 200 -23.34 6.66 1.40
N LEU A 201 -22.23 6.65 0.64
CA LEU A 201 -22.28 6.81 -0.83
C LEU A 201 -23.06 5.69 -1.51
N ARG A 202 -22.95 4.44 -1.01
CA ARG A 202 -23.80 3.33 -1.48
C ARG A 202 -25.26 3.62 -1.21
N GLN A 203 -25.58 4.02 0.01
CA GLN A 203 -26.98 4.18 0.45
C GLN A 203 -27.71 5.34 -0.22
N VAL A 204 -26.98 6.41 -0.59
CA VAL A 204 -27.56 7.51 -1.40
C VAL A 204 -27.59 7.21 -2.89
N GLY A 205 -27.14 6.01 -3.32
CA GLY A 205 -27.12 5.60 -4.72
C GLY A 205 -26.03 6.27 -5.57
N ALA A 206 -25.09 6.99 -4.94
CA ALA A 206 -24.03 7.68 -5.67
C ALA A 206 -23.07 6.71 -6.37
N ILE A 207 -22.79 5.55 -5.75
CA ILE A 207 -21.97 4.50 -6.35
C ILE A 207 -22.69 3.84 -7.52
N ASP A 208 -23.97 3.58 -7.39
CA ASP A 208 -24.80 2.99 -8.47
C ASP A 208 -24.90 3.95 -9.66
N ALA A 209 -25.16 5.24 -9.41
CA ALA A 209 -25.17 6.26 -10.44
C ALA A 209 -23.83 6.34 -11.18
N LEU A 210 -22.70 6.30 -10.45
CA LEU A 210 -21.38 6.33 -11.05
C LEU A 210 -21.07 5.05 -11.82
N THR A 211 -21.53 3.90 -11.33
CA THR A 211 -21.39 2.60 -12.02
C THR A 211 -22.13 2.62 -13.35
N VAL A 212 -23.37 3.10 -13.37
CA VAL A 212 -24.17 3.25 -14.60
C VAL A 212 -23.49 4.21 -15.59
N LEU A 213 -22.96 5.32 -15.09
CA LEU A 213 -22.26 6.31 -15.93
C LEU A 213 -20.99 5.74 -16.57
N LEU A 214 -20.23 4.95 -15.82
CA LEU A 214 -18.96 4.37 -16.28
C LEU A 214 -19.12 3.03 -17.02
N ALA A 215 -20.25 2.34 -16.83
CA ALA A 215 -20.49 1.03 -17.40
C ALA A 215 -20.18 0.91 -18.91
N PRO A 216 -20.62 1.83 -19.80
CA PRO A 216 -20.37 1.71 -21.23
C PRO A 216 -18.85 1.77 -21.56
N VAL A 217 -18.10 2.60 -20.85
CA VAL A 217 -16.64 2.72 -21.04
C VAL A 217 -15.92 1.48 -20.52
N LEU A 218 -16.33 0.98 -19.35
CA LEU A 218 -15.73 -0.21 -18.73
C LEU A 218 -16.01 -1.47 -19.55
N GLN A 219 -17.22 -1.64 -20.04
CA GLN A 219 -17.59 -2.76 -20.91
C GLN A 219 -16.80 -2.74 -22.24
N LEU A 220 -16.56 -1.56 -22.81
CA LEU A 220 -15.72 -1.42 -24.00
C LEU A 220 -14.27 -1.87 -23.75
N LEU A 221 -13.79 -1.69 -22.52
CA LEU A 221 -12.48 -2.12 -22.07
C LEU A 221 -12.45 -3.59 -21.57
N GLY A 222 -13.58 -4.29 -21.57
CA GLY A 222 -13.70 -5.63 -21.01
C GLY A 222 -13.60 -5.69 -19.49
N ILE A 223 -13.92 -4.59 -18.81
CA ILE A 223 -13.86 -4.47 -17.33
C ILE A 223 -15.28 -4.57 -16.77
N ASP A 224 -15.47 -5.43 -15.76
CA ASP A 224 -16.76 -5.59 -15.09
C ASP A 224 -17.12 -4.29 -14.33
N PRO A 225 -18.31 -3.70 -14.57
CA PRO A 225 -18.77 -2.52 -13.83
C PRO A 225 -18.83 -2.70 -12.31
N ALA A 226 -18.99 -3.92 -11.80
CA ALA A 226 -18.95 -4.21 -10.37
C ALA A 226 -17.61 -3.77 -9.71
N LEU A 227 -16.53 -3.69 -10.48
CA LEU A 227 -15.24 -3.21 -10.01
C LEU A 227 -15.19 -1.71 -9.71
N VAL A 228 -16.20 -0.93 -10.10
CA VAL A 228 -16.31 0.51 -9.77
C VAL A 228 -16.34 0.69 -8.25
N LEU A 229 -17.16 -0.09 -7.55
CA LEU A 229 -17.26 -0.03 -6.10
C LEU A 229 -15.89 -0.30 -5.44
N LEU A 230 -15.19 -1.34 -5.88
CA LEU A 230 -13.87 -1.70 -5.36
C LEU A 230 -12.84 -0.60 -5.64
N THR A 231 -12.87 -0.02 -6.83
CA THR A 231 -11.96 1.06 -7.23
C THR A 231 -12.19 2.31 -6.37
N ILE A 232 -13.44 2.72 -6.20
CA ILE A 232 -13.81 3.87 -5.35
C ILE A 232 -13.36 3.61 -3.91
N THR A 233 -13.68 2.43 -3.37
CA THR A 233 -13.29 2.06 -2.00
C THR A 233 -11.78 2.11 -1.83
N LYS A 234 -11.02 1.59 -2.79
CA LYS A 234 -9.54 1.64 -2.74
C LYS A 234 -9.02 3.08 -2.67
N HIS A 235 -9.59 3.99 -3.44
CA HIS A 235 -9.10 5.38 -3.49
C HIS A 235 -9.57 6.23 -2.31
N LEU A 236 -10.77 6.01 -1.79
CA LEU A 236 -11.32 6.76 -0.66
C LEU A 236 -10.89 6.19 0.69
N ALA A 237 -10.85 4.88 0.82
CA ALA A 237 -10.68 4.17 2.07
C ALA A 237 -9.40 3.31 2.15
N GLY A 238 -8.65 3.22 1.06
CA GLY A 238 -7.43 2.45 0.98
C GLY A 238 -7.63 0.96 0.70
N GLY A 239 -6.51 0.27 0.43
CA GLY A 239 -6.52 -1.16 0.04
C GLY A 239 -7.10 -2.09 1.11
N THR A 240 -6.90 -1.79 2.38
CA THR A 240 -7.42 -2.60 3.48
C THR A 240 -8.95 -2.55 3.56
N ALA A 241 -9.57 -1.38 3.34
CA ALA A 241 -11.03 -1.26 3.32
C ALA A 241 -11.65 -2.01 2.13
N THR A 242 -10.93 -2.07 1.02
CA THR A 242 -11.35 -2.85 -0.17
C THR A 242 -11.51 -4.34 0.15
N LEU A 243 -10.68 -4.90 1.08
CA LEU A 243 -10.84 -6.28 1.54
C LEU A 243 -12.22 -6.54 2.14
N GLY A 244 -12.72 -5.62 2.98
CA GLY A 244 -14.04 -5.77 3.58
C GLY A 244 -15.16 -5.76 2.56
N VAL A 245 -15.06 -4.91 1.54
CA VAL A 245 -16.04 -4.86 0.45
C VAL A 245 -15.98 -6.13 -0.40
N ILE A 246 -14.77 -6.64 -0.68
CA ILE A 246 -14.61 -7.92 -1.42
C ILE A 246 -15.21 -9.08 -0.63
N ASP A 247 -14.92 -9.20 0.67
CA ASP A 247 -15.48 -10.25 1.53
C ASP A 247 -17.02 -10.19 1.54
N GLU A 248 -17.59 -8.99 1.63
CA GLU A 248 -19.03 -8.79 1.56
C GLU A 248 -19.61 -9.18 0.20
N MET A 249 -18.99 -8.76 -0.91
CA MET A 249 -19.43 -9.10 -2.28
C MET A 249 -19.35 -10.61 -2.54
N MET A 250 -18.30 -11.28 -2.06
CA MET A 250 -18.17 -12.74 -2.18
C MET A 250 -19.26 -13.48 -1.39
N ARG A 251 -19.61 -13.01 -0.18
CA ARG A 251 -20.70 -13.57 0.61
C ARG A 251 -22.06 -13.39 -0.04
N GLN A 252 -22.26 -12.30 -0.75
CA GLN A 252 -23.49 -12.00 -1.48
C GLN A 252 -23.53 -12.64 -2.88
N GLN A 253 -22.53 -13.44 -3.25
CA GLN A 253 -22.38 -14.09 -4.57
C GLN A 253 -22.39 -13.09 -5.76
N HIS A 254 -21.86 -11.89 -5.54
CA HIS A 254 -21.72 -10.87 -6.58
C HIS A 254 -20.31 -10.86 -7.22
N LEU A 255 -19.44 -11.79 -6.83
CA LEU A 255 -18.11 -12.04 -7.41
C LEU A 255 -17.91 -13.53 -7.65
#